data_48be46ce99b2ecf7cdfdae8af4ba2dc5
#
_entry.id   48be46ce99b2ecf7cdfdae8af4ba2dc5
#
_cell.length_a   1.000
_cell.length_b   1.000
_cell.length_c   1.000
_cell.angle_alpha   90.00
_cell.angle_beta   90.00
_cell.angle_gamma   90.00
#
_symmetry.space_group_name_H-M   'P 1'
#
loop_
_entity.id
_entity.type
_entity.pdbx_description
1 polymer ?
#
loop_
_entity_poly.entity_id
_entity_poly.type
_entity_poly.pdbx_seq_one_letter_code
_entity_poly.pdbx_strand_id
1 'polypeptide(L)'
;LNLEQVKKYYGGNSGNITKAVDGISMYVDKGEFVAIMGASGSGKTTLLNCISTIDTVTSGHITVNNQDITKIKDKDFADFRRENLGFIFQDFNLLDTLTIGENISLSLVINKQNPTDIEKRVHAIADKLGIRDILSKFPEEVSG
;
A
#
# COMPACT_ATOMS: atom_id res chain seq x y z
N LEU A 1 -0.76 -10.28 10.67
CA LEU A 1 0.34 -9.32 10.72
C LEU A 1 0.98 -9.36 12.10
N ASN A 2 2.29 -9.48 12.16
CA ASN A 2 3.04 -9.42 13.42
C ASN A 2 4.24 -8.49 13.27
N LEU A 3 4.39 -7.55 14.21
CA LEU A 3 5.51 -6.64 14.33
C LEU A 3 6.27 -6.93 15.63
N GLU A 4 7.60 -7.07 15.56
CA GLU A 4 8.44 -7.35 16.71
C GLU A 4 9.57 -6.33 16.79
N GLN A 5 9.51 -5.44 17.79
CA GLN A 5 10.51 -4.41 18.08
C GLN A 5 10.96 -3.62 16.85
N VAL A 6 9.98 -3.26 16.00
CA VAL A 6 10.21 -2.54 14.74
C VAL A 6 10.76 -1.15 15.02
N LYS A 7 11.90 -0.83 14.40
CA LYS A 7 12.52 0.49 14.44
C LYS A 7 12.78 0.98 13.01
N LYS A 8 12.51 2.27 12.80
CA LYS A 8 12.91 2.98 11.58
C LYS A 8 13.54 4.31 11.95
N TYR A 9 14.81 4.45 11.61
CA TYR A 9 15.60 5.64 11.84
C TYR A 9 16.09 6.20 10.51
N TYR A 10 16.04 7.51 10.37
CA TYR A 10 16.55 8.23 9.21
C TYR A 10 17.77 9.07 9.62
N GLY A 11 18.70 9.27 8.69
CA GLY A 11 19.98 9.94 8.96
C GLY A 11 21.06 8.97 9.43
N GLY A 12 22.30 9.41 9.57
CA GLY A 12 23.37 8.53 10.07
C GLY A 12 24.80 9.02 9.88
N ASN A 13 25.14 9.70 8.79
CA ASN A 13 26.54 10.08 8.53
C ASN A 13 26.89 11.53 8.94
N SER A 14 25.92 12.35 9.38
CA SER A 14 26.12 13.75 9.74
C SER A 14 25.55 14.17 11.10
N GLY A 15 25.27 13.23 11.97
CA GLY A 15 25.04 13.48 13.40
C GLY A 15 23.58 13.57 13.86
N ASN A 16 22.61 13.85 13.02
CA ASN A 16 21.21 13.93 13.44
C ASN A 16 20.44 12.67 12.98
N ILE A 17 20.08 11.82 13.95
CA ILE A 17 19.24 10.64 13.73
C ILE A 17 17.79 11.01 14.09
N THR A 18 16.89 10.86 13.14
CA THR A 18 15.45 10.96 13.39
C THR A 18 14.87 9.56 13.61
N LYS A 19 14.39 9.29 14.81
CA LYS A 19 13.70 8.05 15.17
C LYS A 19 12.23 8.16 14.80
N ALA A 20 11.90 7.74 13.59
CA ALA A 20 10.52 7.82 13.09
C ALA A 20 9.61 6.73 13.69
N VAL A 21 10.16 5.54 13.90
CA VAL A 21 9.52 4.43 14.63
C VAL A 21 10.55 3.86 15.59
N ASP A 22 10.23 3.68 16.88
CA ASP A 22 11.18 3.26 17.90
C ASP A 22 10.62 2.13 18.78
N GLY A 23 10.80 0.89 18.35
CA GLY A 23 10.50 -0.31 19.13
C GLY A 23 9.02 -0.69 19.17
N ILE A 24 8.29 -0.54 18.07
CA ILE A 24 6.89 -0.92 17.98
C ILE A 24 6.74 -2.45 17.87
N SER A 25 5.91 -3.01 18.76
CA SER A 25 5.45 -4.38 18.67
C SER A 25 3.93 -4.40 18.68
N MET A 26 3.32 -5.10 17.74
CA MET A 26 1.87 -5.26 17.64
C MET A 26 1.52 -6.53 16.85
N TYR A 27 0.33 -7.01 17.08
CA TYR A 27 -0.23 -8.15 16.36
C TYR A 27 -1.62 -7.80 15.83
N VAL A 28 -1.93 -8.27 14.62
CA VAL A 28 -3.24 -8.09 13.98
C VAL A 28 -3.68 -9.43 13.40
N ASP A 29 -4.84 -9.89 13.81
CA ASP A 29 -5.45 -11.14 13.34
C ASP A 29 -6.01 -11.02 11.92
N LYS A 30 -6.24 -12.17 11.29
CA LYS A 30 -6.93 -12.20 10.00
C LYS A 30 -8.38 -11.75 10.16
N GLY A 31 -8.80 -10.80 9.35
CA GLY A 31 -10.15 -10.23 9.36
C GLY A 31 -10.34 -9.10 10.38
N GLU A 32 -9.31 -8.75 11.13
CA GLU A 32 -9.35 -7.65 12.08
C GLU A 32 -9.22 -6.29 11.36
N PHE A 33 -9.95 -5.29 11.86
CA PHE A 33 -9.83 -3.90 11.44
C PHE A 33 -9.12 -3.09 12.53
N VAL A 34 -7.96 -2.53 12.20
CA VAL A 34 -7.11 -1.80 13.14
C VAL A 34 -6.89 -0.37 12.67
N ALA A 35 -7.03 0.60 13.57
CA ALA A 35 -6.71 2.00 13.34
C ALA A 35 -5.45 2.41 14.09
N ILE A 36 -4.49 3.00 13.39
CA ILE A 36 -3.28 3.59 13.96
C ILE A 36 -3.49 5.10 14.09
N MET A 37 -3.60 5.59 15.33
CA MET A 37 -3.84 7.00 15.64
C MET A 37 -2.64 7.65 16.30
N GLY A 38 -2.54 8.97 16.19
CA GLY A 38 -1.48 9.77 16.82
C GLY A 38 -1.32 11.13 16.15
N ALA A 39 -0.55 12.02 16.78
CA ALA A 39 -0.27 13.36 16.27
C ALA A 39 0.45 13.34 14.91
N SER A 40 0.41 14.46 14.17
CA SER A 40 1.22 14.60 12.96
C SER A 40 2.72 14.40 13.29
N GLY A 41 3.43 13.69 12.44
CA GLY A 41 4.86 13.38 12.67
C GLY A 41 5.12 12.22 13.64
N SER A 42 4.11 11.54 14.19
CA SER A 42 4.31 10.42 15.13
C SER A 42 4.74 9.10 14.48
N GLY A 43 5.06 9.07 13.19
CA GLY A 43 5.60 7.89 12.50
C GLY A 43 4.56 6.94 11.91
N LYS A 44 3.26 7.27 11.91
CA LYS A 44 2.19 6.40 11.37
C LYS A 44 2.44 6.00 9.91
N THR A 45 2.66 6.98 9.06
CA THR A 45 2.94 6.75 7.63
C THR A 45 4.23 5.96 7.44
N THR A 46 5.27 6.25 8.24
CA THR A 46 6.53 5.50 8.22
C THR A 46 6.30 4.04 8.59
N LEU A 47 5.51 3.76 9.62
CA LEU A 47 5.18 2.39 10.02
C LEU A 47 4.42 1.66 8.91
N LEU A 48 3.40 2.30 8.31
CA LEU A 48 2.66 1.74 7.18
C LEU A 48 3.55 1.48 5.97
N ASN A 49 4.48 2.39 5.66
CA ASN A 49 5.45 2.21 4.58
C ASN A 49 6.39 1.01 4.85
N CYS A 50 6.80 0.78 6.09
CA CYS A 50 7.58 -0.40 6.45
C CYS A 50 6.78 -1.69 6.33
N ILE A 51 5.51 -1.70 6.79
CA ILE A 51 4.61 -2.87 6.66
C ILE A 51 4.37 -3.20 5.19
N SER A 52 4.32 -2.18 4.35
CA SER A 52 4.01 -2.30 2.93
C SER A 52 5.23 -2.52 2.02
N THR A 53 6.43 -2.64 2.59
CA THR A 53 7.68 -2.76 1.83
C THR A 53 7.95 -1.59 0.86
N ILE A 54 7.32 -0.44 1.07
CA ILE A 54 7.68 0.82 0.40
C ILE A 54 8.96 1.37 1.01
N ASP A 55 9.15 1.15 2.32
CA ASP A 55 10.38 1.45 3.03
C ASP A 55 10.84 0.21 3.83
N THR A 56 12.10 0.18 4.22
CA THR A 56 12.69 -0.92 4.99
C THR A 56 12.86 -0.54 6.45
N VAL A 57 12.81 -1.51 7.35
CA VAL A 57 13.07 -1.29 8.78
C VAL A 57 14.57 -1.10 9.05
N THR A 58 14.93 -0.32 10.06
CA THR A 58 16.30 -0.26 10.57
C THR A 58 16.64 -1.50 11.40
N SER A 59 15.68 -1.99 12.19
CA SER A 59 15.78 -3.23 12.95
C SER A 59 14.40 -3.72 13.39
N GLY A 60 14.34 -4.94 13.92
CA GLY A 60 13.08 -5.62 14.23
C GLY A 60 12.58 -6.45 13.06
N HIS A 61 11.43 -7.09 13.24
CA HIS A 61 10.83 -7.98 12.26
C HIS A 61 9.38 -7.63 11.98
N ILE A 62 8.97 -7.79 10.73
CA ILE A 62 7.58 -7.67 10.29
C ILE A 62 7.22 -8.94 9.55
N THR A 63 6.18 -9.63 10.03
CA THR A 63 5.66 -10.84 9.41
C THR A 63 4.25 -10.61 8.88
N VAL A 64 4.04 -10.87 7.59
CA VAL A 64 2.75 -10.81 6.90
C VAL A 64 2.43 -12.17 6.33
N ASN A 65 1.26 -12.73 6.62
CA ASN A 65 0.85 -14.05 6.14
C ASN A 65 1.91 -15.14 6.39
N ASN A 66 2.52 -15.16 7.59
CA ASN A 66 3.61 -16.07 7.99
C ASN A 66 4.94 -15.87 7.22
N GLN A 67 5.08 -14.82 6.43
CA GLN A 67 6.32 -14.47 5.75
C GLN A 67 6.97 -13.28 6.41
N ASP A 68 8.22 -13.43 6.87
CA ASP A 68 9.04 -12.32 7.38
C ASP A 68 9.49 -11.43 6.21
N ILE A 69 8.85 -10.26 6.08
CA ILE A 69 9.10 -9.33 4.97
C ILE A 69 10.43 -8.60 5.12
N THR A 70 11.03 -8.59 6.30
CA THR A 70 12.35 -7.95 6.51
C THR A 70 13.48 -8.76 5.89
N LYS A 71 13.21 -10.00 5.48
CA LYS A 71 14.17 -10.91 4.81
C LYS A 71 13.98 -11.00 3.30
N ILE A 72 12.94 -10.35 2.77
CA ILE A 72 12.70 -10.29 1.33
C ILE A 72 13.78 -9.40 0.68
N LYS A 73 14.27 -9.79 -0.48
CA LYS A 73 15.20 -8.97 -1.26
C LYS A 73 14.46 -7.83 -1.96
N ASP A 74 15.09 -6.69 -2.10
CA ASP A 74 14.48 -5.48 -2.69
C ASP A 74 13.83 -5.73 -4.05
N LYS A 75 14.47 -6.58 -4.89
CA LYS A 75 13.95 -6.95 -6.21
C LYS A 75 12.61 -7.69 -6.16
N ASP A 76 12.29 -8.35 -5.04
CA ASP A 76 11.11 -9.18 -4.87
C ASP A 76 9.97 -8.42 -4.14
N PHE A 77 10.22 -7.18 -3.67
CA PHE A 77 9.22 -6.36 -2.97
C PHE A 77 7.99 -6.03 -3.84
N ALA A 78 8.19 -5.78 -5.13
CA ALA A 78 7.08 -5.45 -6.03
C ALA A 78 6.12 -6.64 -6.18
N ASP A 79 6.65 -7.85 -6.32
CA ASP A 79 5.86 -9.07 -6.40
C ASP A 79 5.14 -9.35 -5.08
N PHE A 80 5.84 -9.18 -3.95
CA PHE A 80 5.23 -9.34 -2.64
C PHE A 80 4.03 -8.38 -2.46
N ARG A 81 4.20 -7.09 -2.77
CA ARG A 81 3.09 -6.10 -2.69
C ARG A 81 1.92 -6.50 -3.56
N ARG A 82 2.20 -6.86 -4.81
CA ARG A 82 1.19 -7.26 -5.79
C ARG A 82 0.34 -8.45 -5.34
N GLU A 83 0.97 -9.42 -4.66
CA GLU A 83 0.33 -10.67 -4.27
C GLU A 83 -0.35 -10.63 -2.90
N ASN A 84 0.15 -9.79 -1.99
CA ASN A 84 -0.23 -9.86 -0.57
C ASN A 84 -0.91 -8.60 -0.04
N LEU A 85 -0.82 -7.45 -0.74
CA LEU A 85 -1.25 -6.17 -0.19
C LEU A 85 -2.20 -5.45 -1.15
N GLY A 86 -3.10 -4.66 -0.57
CA GLY A 86 -3.88 -3.65 -1.26
C GLY A 86 -3.66 -2.30 -0.60
N PHE A 87 -3.54 -1.23 -1.39
CA PHE A 87 -3.29 0.12 -0.91
C PHE A 87 -4.43 1.05 -1.25
N ILE A 88 -4.81 1.86 -0.27
CA ILE A 88 -5.59 3.08 -0.48
C ILE A 88 -4.70 4.22 0.01
N PHE A 89 -4.26 5.08 -0.92
CA PHE A 89 -3.41 6.21 -0.60
C PHE A 89 -4.25 7.41 -0.13
N GLN A 90 -3.62 8.32 0.61
CA GLN A 90 -4.23 9.58 1.02
C GLN A 90 -4.50 10.47 -0.20
N ASP A 91 -3.55 10.52 -1.13
CA ASP A 91 -3.71 11.16 -2.43
C ASP A 91 -4.21 10.13 -3.44
N PHE A 92 -4.92 10.56 -4.46
CA PHE A 92 -5.59 9.66 -5.40
C PHE A 92 -4.62 8.75 -6.16
N ASN A 93 -3.38 9.19 -6.39
CA ASN A 93 -2.33 8.44 -7.11
C ASN A 93 -2.80 7.84 -8.44
N LEU A 94 -3.70 8.56 -9.12
CA LEU A 94 -4.17 8.17 -10.45
C LEU A 94 -3.13 8.59 -11.50
N LEU A 95 -3.06 7.83 -12.57
CA LEU A 95 -2.30 8.19 -13.76
C LEU A 95 -3.18 9.09 -14.64
N ASP A 96 -2.80 10.35 -14.77
CA ASP A 96 -3.58 11.36 -15.51
C ASP A 96 -3.72 11.06 -17.00
N THR A 97 -2.81 10.24 -17.53
CA THR A 97 -2.82 9.79 -18.93
C THR A 97 -3.76 8.62 -19.21
N LEU A 98 -4.36 8.06 -18.18
CA LEU A 98 -5.32 6.95 -18.27
C LEU A 98 -6.70 7.41 -17.81
N THR A 99 -7.74 6.86 -18.42
CA THR A 99 -9.12 7.04 -17.95
C THR A 99 -9.33 6.42 -16.57
N ILE A 100 -10.41 6.75 -15.89
CA ILE A 100 -10.78 6.13 -14.60
C ILE A 100 -10.90 4.61 -14.74
N GLY A 101 -11.53 4.12 -15.81
CA GLY A 101 -11.64 2.68 -16.06
C GLY A 101 -10.29 2.00 -16.25
N GLU A 102 -9.37 2.63 -16.98
CA GLU A 102 -8.00 2.12 -17.17
C GLU A 102 -7.20 2.14 -15.87
N ASN A 103 -7.30 3.19 -15.06
CA ASN A 103 -6.69 3.25 -13.73
C ASN A 103 -7.18 2.09 -12.84
N ILE A 104 -8.51 1.84 -12.80
CA ILE A 104 -9.09 0.73 -12.03
C ILE A 104 -8.59 -0.63 -12.55
N SER A 105 -8.46 -0.78 -13.87
CA SER A 105 -8.04 -2.03 -14.50
C SER A 105 -6.55 -2.32 -14.37
N LEU A 106 -5.72 -1.32 -14.08
CA LEU A 106 -4.26 -1.38 -14.17
C LEU A 106 -3.66 -2.56 -13.40
N SER A 107 -4.12 -2.80 -12.18
CA SER A 107 -3.64 -3.92 -11.36
C SER A 107 -3.96 -5.30 -11.98
N LEU A 108 -5.09 -5.42 -12.65
CA LEU A 108 -5.52 -6.65 -13.32
C LEU A 108 -4.72 -6.88 -14.61
N VAL A 109 -4.43 -5.79 -15.35
CA VAL A 109 -3.60 -5.80 -16.56
C VAL A 109 -2.16 -6.23 -16.22
N ILE A 110 -1.56 -5.65 -15.19
CA ILE A 110 -0.22 -6.03 -14.72
C ILE A 110 -0.17 -7.50 -14.32
N ASN A 111 -1.24 -8.03 -13.73
CA ASN A 111 -1.39 -9.45 -13.39
C ASN A 111 -1.74 -10.34 -14.60
N LYS A 112 -1.69 -9.82 -15.83
CA LYS A 112 -1.94 -10.55 -17.08
C LYS A 112 -3.27 -11.31 -17.10
N GLN A 113 -4.31 -10.75 -16.47
CA GLN A 113 -5.65 -11.34 -16.51
C GLN A 113 -6.27 -11.20 -17.90
N ASN A 114 -7.27 -12.04 -18.20
CA ASN A 114 -7.95 -12.02 -19.47
C ASN A 114 -8.70 -10.68 -19.65
N PRO A 115 -8.56 -9.97 -20.80
CA PRO A 115 -9.20 -8.68 -21.03
C PRO A 115 -10.73 -8.68 -20.81
N THR A 116 -11.42 -9.73 -21.24
CA THR A 116 -12.88 -9.85 -21.05
C THR A 116 -13.27 -9.95 -19.57
N ASP A 117 -12.44 -10.60 -18.75
CA ASP A 117 -12.69 -10.70 -17.32
C ASP A 117 -12.34 -9.40 -16.60
N ILE A 118 -11.31 -8.68 -17.07
CA ILE A 118 -10.96 -7.34 -16.58
C ILE A 118 -12.15 -6.40 -16.74
N GLU A 119 -12.71 -6.30 -17.95
CA GLU A 119 -13.83 -5.42 -18.25
C GLU A 119 -15.04 -5.72 -17.34
N LYS A 120 -15.42 -6.99 -17.21
CA LYS A 120 -16.52 -7.41 -16.31
C LYS A 120 -16.27 -7.00 -14.86
N ARG A 121 -15.05 -7.18 -14.37
CA ARG A 121 -14.70 -6.84 -12.99
C ARG A 121 -14.66 -5.34 -12.74
N VAL A 122 -14.13 -4.56 -13.69
CA VAL A 122 -14.14 -3.09 -13.63
C VAL A 122 -15.56 -2.58 -13.58
N HIS A 123 -16.43 -3.04 -14.48
CA HIS A 123 -17.83 -2.66 -14.48
C HIS A 123 -18.56 -3.05 -13.18
N ALA A 124 -18.37 -4.27 -12.71
CA ALA A 124 -19.01 -4.74 -11.48
C ALA A 124 -18.61 -3.93 -10.23
N ILE A 125 -17.35 -3.52 -10.12
CA ILE A 125 -16.92 -2.67 -8.99
C ILE A 125 -17.39 -1.23 -9.17
N ALA A 126 -17.38 -0.71 -10.39
CA ALA A 126 -17.87 0.63 -10.70
C ALA A 126 -19.38 0.78 -10.40
N ASP A 127 -20.18 -0.23 -10.71
CA ASP A 127 -21.59 -0.28 -10.35
C ASP A 127 -21.81 -0.24 -8.84
N LYS A 128 -21.02 -1.04 -8.09
CA LYS A 128 -21.09 -1.05 -6.61
C LYS A 128 -20.71 0.29 -5.97
N LEU A 129 -19.79 1.01 -6.58
CA LEU A 129 -19.32 2.32 -6.11
C LEU A 129 -20.15 3.48 -6.68
N GLY A 130 -21.04 3.25 -7.62
CA GLY A 130 -21.85 4.30 -8.27
C GLY A 130 -21.02 5.24 -9.16
N ILE A 131 -19.94 4.74 -9.76
CA ILE A 131 -19.01 5.51 -10.59
C ILE A 131 -18.96 5.07 -12.06
N ARG A 132 -19.93 4.29 -12.51
CA ARG A 132 -19.93 3.74 -13.86
C ARG A 132 -19.89 4.81 -14.95
N ASP A 133 -20.56 5.93 -14.72
CA ASP A 133 -20.70 7.02 -15.69
C ASP A 133 -19.40 7.81 -15.92
N ILE A 134 -18.43 7.63 -15.06
CA ILE A 134 -17.13 8.33 -15.15
C ILE A 134 -16.00 7.42 -15.62
N LEU A 135 -16.23 6.16 -15.92
CA LEU A 135 -15.16 5.22 -16.33
C LEU A 135 -14.38 5.66 -17.57
N SER A 136 -15.04 6.37 -18.50
CA SER A 136 -14.43 6.89 -19.72
C SER A 136 -13.78 8.26 -19.58
N LYS A 137 -13.90 8.90 -18.40
CA LYS A 137 -13.32 10.20 -18.13
C LYS A 137 -11.88 10.09 -17.68
N PHE A 138 -11.10 11.14 -17.88
CA PHE A 138 -9.77 11.29 -17.31
C PHE A 138 -9.85 11.86 -15.87
N PRO A 139 -8.83 11.64 -15.02
CA PRO A 139 -8.82 12.13 -13.64
C PRO A 139 -9.12 13.62 -13.51
N GLU A 140 -8.60 14.45 -14.41
CA GLU A 140 -8.85 15.92 -14.45
C GLU A 140 -10.31 16.32 -14.70
N GLU A 141 -11.12 15.42 -15.27
CA GLU A 141 -12.53 15.65 -15.59
C GLU A 141 -13.47 15.27 -14.44
N VAL A 142 -12.94 14.73 -13.34
CA VAL A 142 -13.72 14.27 -12.18
C VAL A 142 -13.33 15.10 -10.97
N SER A 143 -14.33 15.72 -10.36
CA SER A 143 -14.16 16.35 -9.04
C SER A 143 -13.95 15.28 -7.98
N GLY A 144 -12.97 15.50 -7.10
CA GLY A 144 -12.69 14.60 -5.97
C GLY A 144 -13.83 14.56 -4.94
#